data_da615b715759d91ee2f1c6518e9dcbc2
#
_entry.id   da615b715759d91ee2f1c6518e9dcbc2
#
_cell.length_a   1.000
_cell.length_b   1.000
_cell.length_c   1.000
_cell.angle_alpha   90.00
_cell.angle_beta   90.00
_cell.angle_gamma   90.00
#
_symmetry.space_group_name_H-M   'P 1'
#
loop_
_entity.id
_entity.type
_entity.pdbx_description
1 polymer ?
#
loop_
_entity_poly.entity_id
_entity_poly.type
_entity_poly.pdbx_seq_one_letter_code
_entity_poly.pdbx_strand_id
1 'polypeptide(L)'
;MLANILTIAGSDSGGGAGIQGDLKSISATGAYGLSVITALTAQNTVAVNAIYPVDISFLKQQLRTVSDDIQIDAVKIGMLGTPEVITAVADFVADLECPIVVDPVMVAKSGDRLLQAEAVSSLKELLIPKASLITPNLPEASDLLGVTEAVDRESMINQAKDLLRLGPGAVLLKGGHLATDESPDLLALGDSYIWYDSERIETANTHGTGCTLSSSLASFMGQGLEATEAVSEAKAFIRGAINAASRLNVGKGHGPVHHFWALWGDDG
;
A
#
# COMPACT_ATOMS: atom_id res chain seq x y z
N MET A 1 18.88 -5.35 -15.28
CA MET A 1 19.10 -4.09 -14.49
C MET A 1 18.16 -4.14 -13.30
N LEU A 2 18.46 -3.44 -12.20
CA LEU A 2 17.54 -3.33 -11.08
C LEU A 2 16.36 -2.43 -11.49
N ALA A 3 15.15 -2.79 -11.06
CA ALA A 3 13.96 -1.98 -11.31
C ALA A 3 13.95 -0.74 -10.40
N ASN A 4 13.49 0.40 -10.94
CA ASN A 4 13.30 1.66 -10.21
C ASN A 4 11.82 1.81 -9.83
N ILE A 5 11.52 1.77 -8.55
CA ILE A 5 10.14 1.80 -8.05
C ILE A 5 9.89 3.12 -7.34
N LEU A 6 8.94 3.89 -7.84
CA LEU A 6 8.54 5.15 -7.24
C LEU A 6 7.44 4.93 -6.20
N THR A 7 7.68 5.33 -4.94
CA THR A 7 6.58 5.51 -3.98
C THR A 7 6.13 6.96 -3.91
N ILE A 8 4.81 7.17 -3.94
CA ILE A 8 4.15 8.46 -3.76
C ILE A 8 3.26 8.34 -2.53
N ALA A 9 3.72 8.86 -1.39
CA ALA A 9 3.01 8.70 -0.11
C ALA A 9 3.44 9.73 0.93
N GLY A 10 2.76 9.73 2.08
CA GLY A 10 3.19 10.47 3.25
C GLY A 10 4.44 9.86 3.91
N SER A 11 5.16 10.70 4.64
CA SER A 11 6.32 10.29 5.44
C SER A 11 5.88 9.89 6.84
N ASP A 12 6.27 8.71 7.31
CA ASP A 12 6.14 8.27 8.71
C ASP A 12 7.47 8.47 9.44
N SER A 13 7.53 9.46 10.35
CA SER A 13 8.72 9.73 11.14
C SER A 13 9.12 8.59 12.09
N GLY A 14 8.17 7.70 12.44
CA GLY A 14 8.42 6.46 13.18
C GLY A 14 9.07 5.36 12.33
N GLY A 15 9.04 5.51 11.02
CA GLY A 15 9.78 4.67 10.07
C GLY A 15 9.16 3.30 9.75
N GLY A 16 7.95 3.00 10.25
CA GLY A 16 7.30 1.70 10.07
C GLY A 16 6.37 1.62 8.86
N ALA A 17 5.84 2.76 8.41
CA ALA A 17 4.90 2.88 7.29
C ALA A 17 5.31 4.02 6.34
N GLY A 18 4.38 4.46 5.49
CA GLY A 18 4.61 5.54 4.54
C GLY A 18 5.83 5.29 3.65
N ILE A 19 6.43 6.37 3.12
CA ILE A 19 7.62 6.23 2.25
C ILE A 19 8.77 5.47 2.90
N GLN A 20 8.92 5.55 4.23
CA GLN A 20 10.00 4.84 4.94
C GLN A 20 9.78 3.32 4.91
N GLY A 21 8.56 2.86 5.18
CA GLY A 21 8.19 1.45 5.05
C GLY A 21 8.28 0.97 3.61
N ASP A 22 7.83 1.81 2.67
CA ASP A 22 7.88 1.51 1.24
C ASP A 22 9.32 1.34 0.73
N LEU A 23 10.21 2.31 1.01
CA LEU A 23 11.61 2.24 0.59
C LEU A 23 12.35 1.03 1.18
N LYS A 24 12.06 0.69 2.45
CA LYS A 24 12.61 -0.52 3.09
C LYS A 24 12.13 -1.79 2.37
N SER A 25 10.83 -1.88 2.06
CA SER A 25 10.24 -3.03 1.37
C SER A 25 10.80 -3.18 -0.04
N ILE A 26 10.82 -2.09 -0.81
CA ILE A 26 11.36 -2.05 -2.17
C ILE A 26 12.83 -2.49 -2.18
N SER A 27 13.64 -1.95 -1.25
CA SER A 27 15.06 -2.32 -1.14
C SER A 27 15.25 -3.77 -0.72
N ALA A 28 14.44 -4.27 0.22
CA ALA A 28 14.52 -5.64 0.71
C ALA A 28 14.05 -6.67 -0.33
N THR A 29 13.24 -6.28 -1.29
CA THR A 29 12.77 -7.12 -2.41
C THR A 29 13.62 -6.97 -3.68
N GLY A 30 14.77 -6.28 -3.60
CA GLY A 30 15.79 -6.28 -4.66
C GLY A 30 15.61 -5.21 -5.74
N ALA A 31 14.86 -4.12 -5.46
CA ALA A 31 14.69 -2.99 -6.36
C ALA A 31 15.27 -1.68 -5.79
N TYR A 32 15.42 -0.67 -6.62
CA TYR A 32 15.83 0.68 -6.22
C TYR A 32 14.60 1.54 -5.93
N GLY A 33 14.51 2.08 -4.71
CA GLY A 33 13.37 2.89 -4.28
C GLY A 33 13.58 4.38 -4.54
N LEU A 34 12.62 4.99 -5.23
CA LEU A 34 12.46 6.43 -5.41
C LEU A 34 11.29 6.92 -4.54
N SER A 35 11.25 8.20 -4.16
CA SER A 35 10.14 8.72 -3.35
C SER A 35 9.71 10.12 -3.72
N VAL A 36 8.39 10.32 -3.70
CA VAL A 36 7.71 11.63 -3.73
C VAL A 36 6.85 11.74 -2.48
N ILE A 37 7.03 12.81 -1.72
CA ILE A 37 6.40 12.99 -0.41
C ILE A 37 5.16 13.87 -0.55
N THR A 38 3.99 13.35 -0.12
CA THR A 38 2.71 14.07 -0.14
C THR A 38 2.47 14.87 1.13
N ALA A 39 2.93 14.38 2.28
CA ALA A 39 2.84 15.04 3.57
C ALA A 39 3.93 14.52 4.50
N LEU A 40 4.32 15.34 5.47
CA LEU A 40 5.14 14.92 6.61
C LEU A 40 4.23 14.64 7.80
N THR A 41 4.52 13.61 8.59
CA THR A 41 3.84 13.36 9.85
C THR A 41 4.78 13.51 11.05
N ALA A 42 4.25 13.97 12.15
CA ALA A 42 4.86 13.80 13.47
C ALA A 42 4.22 12.54 14.08
N GLN A 43 4.78 11.39 13.78
CA GLN A 43 4.20 10.08 14.05
C GLN A 43 5.19 9.18 14.79
N ASN A 44 4.65 8.32 15.66
CA ASN A 44 5.36 7.26 16.33
C ASN A 44 4.48 5.99 16.39
N THR A 45 4.89 4.98 17.17
CA THR A 45 4.13 3.72 17.29
C THR A 45 2.80 3.83 18.04
N VAL A 46 2.50 4.99 18.63
CA VAL A 46 1.30 5.22 19.47
C VAL A 46 0.28 6.11 18.77
N ALA A 47 0.73 7.18 18.08
CA ALA A 47 -0.18 8.19 17.53
C ALA A 47 0.44 8.95 16.34
N VAL A 48 -0.44 9.58 15.55
CA VAL A 48 -0.13 10.65 14.59
C VAL A 48 -0.47 11.98 15.26
N ASN A 49 0.54 12.68 15.79
CA ASN A 49 0.35 13.91 16.53
C ASN A 49 0.14 15.15 15.65
N ALA A 50 0.70 15.15 14.44
CA ALA A 50 0.53 16.23 13.47
C ALA A 50 0.78 15.72 12.03
N ILE A 51 0.12 16.39 11.08
CA ILE A 51 0.33 16.18 9.63
C ILE A 51 0.65 17.55 9.02
N TYR A 52 1.74 17.63 8.27
CA TYR A 52 2.14 18.82 7.51
C TYR A 52 2.08 18.49 6.01
N PRO A 53 1.07 18.99 5.29
CA PRO A 53 0.94 18.72 3.86
C PRO A 53 2.08 19.40 3.07
N VAL A 54 2.57 18.71 2.05
CA VAL A 54 3.50 19.30 1.08
C VAL A 54 2.70 20.17 0.12
N ASP A 55 3.20 21.36 -0.18
CA ASP A 55 2.58 22.27 -1.15
C ASP A 55 2.43 21.58 -2.53
N ILE A 56 1.28 21.79 -3.20
CA ILE A 56 0.97 21.16 -4.48
C ILE A 56 1.98 21.51 -5.57
N SER A 57 2.48 22.74 -5.58
CA SER A 57 3.49 23.16 -6.56
C SER A 57 4.81 22.39 -6.34
N PHE A 58 5.19 22.18 -5.09
CA PHE A 58 6.38 21.42 -4.75
C PHE A 58 6.18 19.90 -4.98
N LEU A 59 4.99 19.35 -4.71
CA LEU A 59 4.65 17.98 -5.05
C LEU A 59 4.83 17.73 -6.56
N LYS A 60 4.27 18.61 -7.40
CA LYS A 60 4.43 18.53 -8.86
C LYS A 60 5.89 18.66 -9.29
N GLN A 61 6.68 19.49 -8.59
CA GLN A 61 8.11 19.61 -8.87
C GLN A 61 8.86 18.33 -8.50
N GLN A 62 8.58 17.68 -7.35
CA GLN A 62 9.17 16.38 -7.01
C GLN A 62 8.88 15.34 -8.10
N LEU A 63 7.61 15.21 -8.52
CA LEU A 63 7.19 14.27 -9.56
C LEU A 63 7.99 14.48 -10.86
N ARG A 64 8.04 15.70 -11.36
CA ARG A 64 8.78 16.05 -12.59
C ARG A 64 10.28 15.80 -12.45
N THR A 65 10.90 16.26 -11.35
CA THR A 65 12.34 16.15 -11.15
C THR A 65 12.80 14.68 -11.17
N VAL A 66 11.99 13.77 -10.60
CA VAL A 66 12.30 12.34 -10.63
C VAL A 66 12.09 11.76 -12.02
N SER A 67 10.95 12.02 -12.65
CA SER A 67 10.60 11.42 -13.95
C SER A 67 11.38 11.98 -15.13
N ASP A 68 11.91 13.21 -15.03
CA ASP A 68 12.72 13.81 -16.09
C ASP A 68 14.11 13.14 -16.22
N ASP A 69 14.59 12.47 -15.19
CA ASP A 69 15.94 11.88 -15.12
C ASP A 69 15.92 10.35 -15.01
N ILE A 70 14.95 9.79 -14.28
CA ILE A 70 14.98 8.38 -13.89
C ILE A 70 13.78 7.64 -14.54
N GLN A 71 14.09 6.57 -15.27
CA GLN A 71 13.04 5.65 -15.75
C GLN A 71 12.35 5.00 -14.55
N ILE A 72 11.02 5.04 -14.53
CA ILE A 72 10.18 4.45 -13.50
C ILE A 72 9.62 3.12 -14.03
N ASP A 73 9.92 2.01 -13.36
CA ASP A 73 9.49 0.68 -13.76
C ASP A 73 8.21 0.21 -13.05
N ALA A 74 7.84 0.82 -11.91
CA ALA A 74 6.51 0.73 -11.29
C ALA A 74 6.30 1.88 -10.32
N VAL A 75 5.02 2.17 -10.02
CA VAL A 75 4.62 3.17 -9.01
C VAL A 75 3.79 2.50 -7.92
N LYS A 76 4.14 2.78 -6.66
CA LYS A 76 3.27 2.53 -5.51
C LYS A 76 2.69 3.85 -5.02
N ILE A 77 1.38 3.91 -4.86
CA ILE A 77 0.68 5.07 -4.31
C ILE A 77 0.08 4.68 -2.96
N GLY A 78 0.36 5.51 -1.94
CA GLY A 78 -0.19 5.34 -0.59
C GLY A 78 -1.04 6.54 -0.17
N MET A 79 -0.77 7.10 1.03
CA MET A 79 -1.52 8.23 1.59
C MET A 79 -1.39 9.50 0.74
N LEU A 80 -2.51 10.04 0.26
CA LEU A 80 -2.57 11.27 -0.55
C LEU A 80 -3.21 12.46 0.19
N GLY A 81 -4.15 12.21 1.11
CA GLY A 81 -4.74 13.20 2.01
C GLY A 81 -5.89 14.01 1.40
N THR A 82 -5.67 14.76 0.33
CA THR A 82 -6.64 15.74 -0.24
C THR A 82 -6.98 15.48 -1.71
N PRO A 83 -8.14 16.01 -2.20
CA PRO A 83 -8.52 15.92 -3.61
C PRO A 83 -7.49 16.51 -4.57
N GLU A 84 -6.84 17.62 -4.17
CA GLU A 84 -5.86 18.30 -5.02
C GLU A 84 -4.60 17.46 -5.22
N VAL A 85 -4.14 16.76 -4.15
CA VAL A 85 -3.01 15.83 -4.23
C VAL A 85 -3.38 14.65 -5.13
N ILE A 86 -4.58 14.08 -4.98
CA ILE A 86 -5.08 12.98 -5.81
C ILE A 86 -5.10 13.40 -7.29
N THR A 87 -5.64 14.59 -7.59
CA THR A 87 -5.66 15.10 -8.96
C THR A 87 -4.26 15.24 -9.53
N ALA A 88 -3.33 15.85 -8.79
CA ALA A 88 -1.95 16.03 -9.25
C ALA A 88 -1.23 14.70 -9.50
N VAL A 89 -1.47 13.68 -8.66
CA VAL A 89 -0.90 12.34 -8.83
C VAL A 89 -1.57 11.59 -9.97
N ALA A 90 -2.91 11.68 -10.11
CA ALA A 90 -3.64 11.06 -11.21
C ALA A 90 -3.23 11.61 -12.57
N ASP A 91 -3.01 12.93 -12.67
CA ASP A 91 -2.49 13.56 -13.88
C ASP A 91 -1.09 13.04 -14.23
N PHE A 92 -0.22 12.92 -13.22
CA PHE A 92 1.15 12.43 -13.41
C PHE A 92 1.20 10.98 -13.90
N VAL A 93 0.43 10.08 -13.29
CA VAL A 93 0.48 8.65 -13.65
C VAL A 93 -0.26 8.33 -14.94
N ALA A 94 -1.05 9.26 -15.49
CA ALA A 94 -1.79 9.06 -16.73
C ALA A 94 -0.88 8.81 -17.94
N ASP A 95 0.32 9.37 -17.93
CA ASP A 95 1.30 9.29 -19.01
C ASP A 95 2.35 8.17 -18.79
N LEU A 96 2.25 7.39 -17.70
CA LEU A 96 3.18 6.32 -17.41
C LEU A 96 2.69 4.98 -18.00
N GLU A 97 3.62 4.24 -18.60
CA GLU A 97 3.37 2.91 -19.19
C GLU A 97 3.80 1.75 -18.26
N CYS A 98 4.06 2.03 -16.97
CA CYS A 98 4.49 1.04 -16.00
C CYS A 98 3.34 0.63 -15.05
N PRO A 99 3.46 -0.50 -14.33
CA PRO A 99 2.47 -0.90 -13.33
C PRO A 99 2.26 0.14 -12.23
N ILE A 100 0.98 0.41 -11.89
CA ILE A 100 0.58 1.35 -10.84
C ILE A 100 -0.19 0.58 -9.77
N VAL A 101 0.37 0.48 -8.57
CA VAL A 101 -0.25 -0.15 -7.39
C VAL A 101 -0.77 0.94 -6.47
N VAL A 102 -2.08 0.96 -6.22
CA VAL A 102 -2.71 1.93 -5.32
C VAL A 102 -3.17 1.24 -4.04
N ASP A 103 -2.58 1.63 -2.91
CA ASP A 103 -3.06 1.28 -1.56
C ASP A 103 -3.97 2.42 -1.09
N PRO A 104 -5.30 2.23 -1.02
CA PRO A 104 -6.25 3.30 -0.75
C PRO A 104 -6.32 3.63 0.74
N VAL A 105 -5.19 4.07 1.31
CA VAL A 105 -5.03 4.33 2.74
C VAL A 105 -5.98 5.43 3.19
N MET A 106 -6.98 5.09 4.02
CA MET A 106 -7.97 6.03 4.55
C MET A 106 -7.74 6.36 6.02
N VAL A 107 -7.29 5.37 6.80
CA VAL A 107 -7.14 5.48 8.25
C VAL A 107 -5.78 4.92 8.66
N ALA A 108 -5.08 5.62 9.57
CA ALA A 108 -3.87 5.12 10.18
C ALA A 108 -4.15 3.92 11.12
N LYS A 109 -3.14 3.12 11.44
CA LYS A 109 -3.26 2.02 12.41
C LYS A 109 -3.70 2.50 13.81
N SER A 110 -3.40 3.75 14.15
CA SER A 110 -3.83 4.43 15.38
C SER A 110 -5.31 4.82 15.38
N GLY A 111 -6.02 4.69 14.25
CA GLY A 111 -7.42 5.11 14.07
C GLY A 111 -7.58 6.54 13.55
N ASP A 112 -6.50 7.28 13.35
CA ASP A 112 -6.53 8.64 12.81
C ASP A 112 -6.91 8.62 11.32
N ARG A 113 -7.90 9.45 10.93
CA ARG A 113 -8.29 9.57 9.52
C ARG A 113 -7.23 10.31 8.73
N LEU A 114 -6.69 9.67 7.69
CA LEU A 114 -5.64 10.20 6.82
C LEU A 114 -6.15 10.73 5.48
N LEU A 115 -7.32 10.26 5.03
CA LEU A 115 -7.98 10.70 3.81
C LEU A 115 -9.24 11.51 4.16
N GLN A 116 -9.36 12.70 3.62
CA GLN A 116 -10.57 13.52 3.76
C GLN A 116 -11.76 12.85 3.07
N ALA A 117 -12.98 13.08 3.58
CA ALA A 117 -14.17 12.43 3.01
C ALA A 117 -14.39 12.80 1.54
N GLU A 118 -14.14 14.07 1.19
CA GLU A 118 -14.24 14.60 -0.17
C GLU A 118 -13.21 13.98 -1.12
N ALA A 119 -12.09 13.52 -0.59
CA ALA A 119 -11.02 12.90 -1.37
C ALA A 119 -11.36 11.47 -1.83
N VAL A 120 -12.32 10.79 -1.18
CA VAL A 120 -12.76 9.45 -1.59
C VAL A 120 -13.36 9.47 -3.01
N SER A 121 -14.18 10.46 -3.35
CA SER A 121 -14.73 10.61 -4.71
C SER A 121 -13.63 10.83 -5.73
N SER A 122 -12.68 11.72 -5.46
CA SER A 122 -11.54 11.96 -6.34
C SER A 122 -10.69 10.72 -6.54
N LEU A 123 -10.48 9.92 -5.48
CA LEU A 123 -9.76 8.65 -5.56
C LEU A 123 -10.45 7.66 -6.51
N LYS A 124 -11.78 7.51 -6.37
CA LYS A 124 -12.61 6.62 -7.21
C LYS A 124 -12.66 7.05 -8.66
N GLU A 125 -12.79 8.35 -8.91
CA GLU A 125 -13.05 8.88 -10.24
C GLU A 125 -11.77 9.12 -11.05
N LEU A 126 -10.68 9.52 -10.39
CA LEU A 126 -9.47 9.97 -11.08
C LEU A 126 -8.32 8.98 -11.02
N LEU A 127 -8.12 8.29 -9.90
CA LEU A 127 -6.91 7.49 -9.66
C LEU A 127 -7.15 5.99 -9.80
N ILE A 128 -8.21 5.44 -9.18
CA ILE A 128 -8.51 4.00 -9.24
C ILE A 128 -8.61 3.48 -10.67
N PRO A 129 -9.24 4.19 -11.64
CA PRO A 129 -9.31 3.72 -13.04
C PRO A 129 -7.95 3.63 -13.75
N LYS A 130 -6.91 4.25 -13.20
CA LYS A 130 -5.54 4.23 -13.74
C LYS A 130 -4.66 3.16 -13.08
N ALA A 131 -5.14 2.55 -12.00
CA ALA A 131 -4.39 1.54 -11.27
C ALA A 131 -4.33 0.22 -12.03
N SER A 132 -3.13 -0.36 -12.16
CA SER A 132 -2.97 -1.75 -12.57
C SER A 132 -3.51 -2.71 -11.51
N LEU A 133 -3.37 -2.33 -10.24
CA LEU A 133 -3.88 -3.09 -9.10
C LEU A 133 -4.15 -2.17 -7.91
N ILE A 134 -5.28 -2.40 -7.22
CA ILE A 134 -5.60 -1.75 -5.93
C ILE A 134 -5.55 -2.76 -4.80
N THR A 135 -5.16 -2.32 -3.58
CA THR A 135 -4.97 -3.20 -2.42
C THR A 135 -5.82 -2.81 -1.20
N PRO A 136 -7.15 -2.67 -1.31
CA PRO A 136 -7.98 -2.29 -0.17
C PRO A 136 -8.05 -3.42 0.88
N ASN A 137 -8.16 -3.05 2.17
CA ASN A 137 -8.69 -3.93 3.21
C ASN A 137 -10.22 -3.87 3.23
N LEU A 138 -10.89 -4.65 4.09
CA LEU A 138 -12.36 -4.71 4.13
C LEU A 138 -13.00 -3.37 4.52
N PRO A 139 -12.53 -2.63 5.55
CA PRO A 139 -13.00 -1.27 5.83
C PRO A 139 -12.81 -0.30 4.65
N GLU A 140 -11.64 -0.30 4.01
CA GLU A 140 -11.37 0.56 2.84
C GLU A 140 -12.28 0.21 1.65
N ALA A 141 -12.51 -1.09 1.42
CA ALA A 141 -13.43 -1.55 0.38
C ALA A 141 -14.87 -1.09 0.64
N SER A 142 -15.34 -1.21 1.89
CA SER A 142 -16.67 -0.74 2.28
C SER A 142 -16.84 0.77 2.13
N ASP A 143 -15.83 1.55 2.51
CA ASP A 143 -15.81 3.01 2.34
C ASP A 143 -15.81 3.42 0.85
N LEU A 144 -15.01 2.76 0.01
CA LEU A 144 -14.98 2.99 -1.44
C LEU A 144 -16.32 2.71 -2.10
N LEU A 145 -17.00 1.64 -1.70
CA LEU A 145 -18.26 1.21 -2.30
C LEU A 145 -19.50 1.86 -1.66
N GLY A 146 -19.35 2.38 -0.43
CA GLY A 146 -20.50 2.90 0.35
C GLY A 146 -21.43 1.76 0.81
N VAL A 147 -20.87 0.60 1.16
CA VAL A 147 -21.59 -0.61 1.61
C VAL A 147 -21.08 -1.08 2.96
N THR A 148 -21.74 -2.08 3.56
CA THR A 148 -21.24 -2.75 4.79
C THR A 148 -20.00 -3.57 4.49
N GLU A 149 -19.09 -3.71 5.48
CA GLU A 149 -17.91 -4.53 5.36
C GLU A 149 -18.26 -6.01 5.06
N ALA A 150 -17.42 -6.66 4.26
CA ALA A 150 -17.52 -8.08 4.00
C ALA A 150 -17.20 -8.88 5.30
N VAL A 151 -17.98 -9.91 5.56
CA VAL A 151 -17.88 -10.75 6.77
C VAL A 151 -17.46 -12.19 6.46
N ASP A 152 -17.44 -12.56 5.19
CA ASP A 152 -17.12 -13.90 4.68
C ASP A 152 -16.56 -13.85 3.25
N ARG A 153 -16.16 -15.02 2.74
CA ARG A 153 -15.59 -15.14 1.38
C ARG A 153 -16.58 -14.77 0.28
N GLU A 154 -17.88 -15.04 0.45
CA GLU A 154 -18.89 -14.71 -0.55
C GLU A 154 -19.07 -13.20 -0.69
N SER A 155 -19.19 -12.49 0.43
CA SER A 155 -19.28 -11.04 0.45
C SER A 155 -17.98 -10.37 -0.02
N MET A 156 -16.81 -10.97 0.25
CA MET A 156 -15.53 -10.51 -0.33
C MET A 156 -15.51 -10.62 -1.86
N ILE A 157 -16.00 -11.71 -2.44
CA ILE A 157 -16.11 -11.85 -3.90
C ILE A 157 -17.02 -10.77 -4.47
N ASN A 158 -18.17 -10.52 -3.84
CA ASN A 158 -19.10 -9.50 -4.31
C ASN A 158 -18.50 -8.10 -4.25
N GLN A 159 -17.83 -7.74 -3.15
CA GLN A 159 -17.12 -6.46 -3.04
C GLN A 159 -15.98 -6.34 -4.06
N ALA A 160 -15.20 -7.39 -4.28
CA ALA A 160 -14.12 -7.39 -5.28
C ALA A 160 -14.65 -7.15 -6.70
N LYS A 161 -15.81 -7.75 -7.06
CA LYS A 161 -16.51 -7.47 -8.32
C LYS A 161 -16.93 -6.01 -8.46
N ASP A 162 -17.48 -5.45 -7.39
CA ASP A 162 -17.92 -4.05 -7.41
C ASP A 162 -16.73 -3.08 -7.47
N LEU A 163 -15.61 -3.41 -6.80
CA LEU A 163 -14.36 -2.66 -6.89
C LEU A 163 -13.76 -2.70 -8.31
N LEU A 164 -13.80 -3.85 -9.00
CA LEU A 164 -13.36 -3.95 -10.40
C LEU A 164 -14.16 -3.04 -11.33
N ARG A 165 -15.45 -2.80 -11.04
CA ARG A 165 -16.29 -1.87 -11.82
C ARG A 165 -15.86 -0.40 -11.68
N LEU A 166 -15.04 -0.06 -10.68
CA LEU A 166 -14.43 1.26 -10.57
C LEU A 166 -13.30 1.47 -11.59
N GLY A 167 -12.90 0.42 -12.34
CA GLY A 167 -11.99 0.51 -13.47
C GLY A 167 -10.53 0.10 -13.26
N PRO A 168 -10.07 -0.39 -12.07
CA PRO A 168 -8.70 -0.86 -11.95
C PRO A 168 -8.51 -2.17 -12.74
N GLY A 169 -7.25 -2.46 -13.14
CA GLY A 169 -6.91 -3.70 -13.82
C GLY A 169 -7.11 -4.96 -12.94
N ALA A 170 -6.87 -4.83 -11.64
CA ALA A 170 -7.03 -5.90 -10.65
C ALA A 170 -7.34 -5.35 -9.26
N VAL A 171 -7.88 -6.21 -8.38
CA VAL A 171 -8.17 -5.92 -6.97
C VAL A 171 -7.59 -7.01 -6.09
N LEU A 172 -6.68 -6.65 -5.19
CA LEU A 172 -6.27 -7.50 -4.07
C LEU A 172 -7.03 -7.08 -2.81
N LEU A 173 -8.15 -7.73 -2.52
CA LEU A 173 -8.97 -7.46 -1.33
C LEU A 173 -8.39 -8.22 -0.13
N LYS A 174 -7.88 -7.47 0.86
CA LYS A 174 -7.19 -8.00 2.05
C LYS A 174 -8.20 -8.45 3.11
N GLY A 175 -8.24 -9.76 3.43
CA GLY A 175 -9.19 -10.35 4.38
C GLY A 175 -8.73 -10.35 5.85
N GLY A 176 -7.62 -9.68 6.18
CA GLY A 176 -7.09 -9.64 7.54
C GLY A 176 -8.02 -9.04 8.62
N HIS A 177 -9.18 -8.48 8.25
CA HIS A 177 -10.21 -7.97 9.16
C HIS A 177 -11.37 -8.94 9.38
N LEU A 178 -11.39 -10.10 8.69
CA LEU A 178 -12.40 -11.13 8.99
C LEU A 178 -12.26 -11.62 10.43
N ALA A 179 -13.39 -11.93 11.07
CA ALA A 179 -13.43 -12.45 12.44
C ALA A 179 -13.18 -13.99 12.45
N THR A 180 -12.10 -14.43 11.80
CA THR A 180 -11.70 -15.85 11.70
C THR A 180 -10.23 -16.02 12.06
N ASP A 181 -9.80 -17.26 12.31
CA ASP A 181 -8.38 -17.61 12.54
C ASP A 181 -7.54 -17.53 11.25
N GLU A 182 -8.19 -17.35 10.11
CA GLU A 182 -7.56 -17.17 8.80
C GLU A 182 -7.47 -15.69 8.44
N SER A 183 -6.53 -15.37 7.56
CA SER A 183 -6.37 -14.05 6.92
C SER A 183 -6.26 -14.25 5.41
N PRO A 184 -7.35 -14.68 4.74
CA PRO A 184 -7.35 -14.92 3.31
C PRO A 184 -7.37 -13.59 2.56
N ASP A 185 -6.56 -13.47 1.49
CA ASP A 185 -6.66 -12.36 0.56
C ASP A 185 -7.20 -12.86 -0.78
N LEU A 186 -8.03 -12.05 -1.43
CA LEU A 186 -8.68 -12.35 -2.69
C LEU A 186 -8.12 -11.46 -3.80
N LEU A 187 -7.44 -12.06 -4.78
CA LEU A 187 -7.09 -11.38 -6.03
C LEU A 187 -8.20 -11.59 -7.06
N ALA A 188 -8.81 -10.50 -7.52
CA ALA A 188 -9.79 -10.47 -8.58
C ALA A 188 -9.18 -9.84 -9.84
N LEU A 189 -9.24 -10.57 -10.97
CA LEU A 189 -8.72 -10.21 -12.30
C LEU A 189 -9.80 -10.54 -13.33
N GLY A 190 -10.52 -9.53 -13.83
CA GLY A 190 -11.68 -9.76 -14.68
C GLY A 190 -12.68 -10.70 -14.00
N ASP A 191 -12.94 -11.86 -14.61
CA ASP A 191 -13.84 -12.88 -14.07
C ASP A 191 -13.12 -13.96 -13.23
N SER A 192 -11.81 -13.82 -12.99
CA SER A 192 -11.01 -14.78 -12.24
C SER A 192 -10.86 -14.33 -10.78
N TYR A 193 -11.02 -15.27 -9.84
CA TYR A 193 -10.92 -15.05 -8.40
C TYR A 193 -9.94 -16.05 -7.79
N ILE A 194 -8.80 -15.55 -7.27
CA ILE A 194 -7.72 -16.39 -6.75
C ILE A 194 -7.56 -16.08 -5.27
N TRP A 195 -7.66 -17.10 -4.42
CA TRP A 195 -7.46 -17.00 -2.98
C TRP A 195 -6.00 -17.26 -2.61
N TYR A 196 -5.49 -16.41 -1.75
CA TYR A 196 -4.19 -16.56 -1.08
C TYR A 196 -4.44 -16.75 0.41
N ASP A 197 -4.63 -17.99 0.80
CA ASP A 197 -4.92 -18.37 2.19
C ASP A 197 -3.67 -18.24 3.07
N SER A 198 -3.86 -17.74 4.28
CA SER A 198 -2.82 -17.70 5.30
C SER A 198 -3.45 -17.77 6.69
N GLU A 199 -2.77 -18.45 7.60
CA GLU A 199 -3.10 -18.41 9.03
C GLU A 199 -2.82 -17.00 9.57
N ARG A 200 -3.65 -16.56 10.51
CA ARG A 200 -3.44 -15.31 11.23
C ARG A 200 -2.23 -15.44 12.16
N ILE A 201 -1.33 -14.48 12.10
CA ILE A 201 -0.19 -14.38 13.01
C ILE A 201 -0.59 -13.46 14.16
N GLU A 202 -0.62 -13.99 15.36
CA GLU A 202 -0.91 -13.20 16.56
C GLU A 202 0.31 -12.34 16.94
N THR A 203 0.21 -11.03 16.71
CA THR A 203 1.25 -10.06 17.05
C THR A 203 0.67 -8.66 17.22
N ALA A 204 1.24 -7.88 18.13
CA ALA A 204 0.97 -6.44 18.25
C ALA A 204 1.75 -5.61 17.21
N ASN A 205 2.78 -6.19 16.58
CA ASN A 205 3.70 -5.52 15.67
C ASN A 205 3.17 -5.56 14.22
N THR A 206 2.12 -4.80 13.94
CA THR A 206 1.42 -4.79 12.65
C THR A 206 1.50 -3.43 11.94
N HIS A 207 2.25 -2.46 12.49
CA HIS A 207 2.40 -1.16 11.87
C HIS A 207 3.14 -1.25 10.53
N GLY A 208 2.55 -0.68 9.49
CA GLY A 208 3.09 -0.69 8.13
C GLY A 208 2.82 -1.96 7.32
N THR A 209 2.02 -2.93 7.81
CA THR A 209 1.70 -4.17 7.06
C THR A 209 1.12 -3.87 5.67
N GLY A 210 0.14 -2.95 5.55
CA GLY A 210 -0.46 -2.58 4.26
C GLY A 210 0.55 -1.93 3.32
N CYS A 211 1.31 -0.94 3.81
CA CYS A 211 2.36 -0.28 3.03
C CYS A 211 3.42 -1.28 2.56
N THR A 212 3.85 -2.20 3.43
CA THR A 212 4.84 -3.23 3.09
C THR A 212 4.32 -4.18 2.01
N LEU A 213 3.07 -4.64 2.11
CA LEU A 213 2.47 -5.50 1.09
C LEU A 213 2.36 -4.79 -0.26
N SER A 214 1.79 -3.58 -0.28
CA SER A 214 1.57 -2.84 -1.53
C SER A 214 2.88 -2.39 -2.20
N SER A 215 3.91 -2.03 -1.43
CA SER A 215 5.21 -1.63 -1.98
C SER A 215 6.06 -2.82 -2.44
N SER A 216 6.02 -3.96 -1.74
CA SER A 216 6.65 -5.18 -2.23
C SER A 216 5.97 -5.70 -3.51
N LEU A 217 4.63 -5.61 -3.57
CA LEU A 217 3.86 -5.95 -4.77
C LEU A 217 4.27 -5.06 -5.97
N ALA A 218 4.34 -3.74 -5.79
CA ALA A 218 4.82 -2.82 -6.83
C ALA A 218 6.27 -3.14 -7.24
N SER A 219 7.12 -3.51 -6.27
CA SER A 219 8.50 -3.93 -6.55
C SER A 219 8.55 -5.17 -7.44
N PHE A 220 7.79 -6.21 -7.13
CA PHE A 220 7.77 -7.44 -7.93
C PHE A 220 7.17 -7.22 -9.32
N MET A 221 6.08 -6.43 -9.44
CA MET A 221 5.52 -6.06 -10.74
C MET A 221 6.50 -5.24 -11.58
N GLY A 222 7.22 -4.30 -10.99
CA GLY A 222 8.26 -3.51 -11.67
C GLY A 222 9.48 -4.35 -12.10
N GLN A 223 9.72 -5.48 -11.44
CA GLN A 223 10.72 -6.48 -11.84
C GLN A 223 10.21 -7.42 -12.94
N GLY A 224 8.97 -7.26 -13.40
CA GLY A 224 8.39 -7.97 -14.53
C GLY A 224 7.56 -9.21 -14.15
N LEU A 225 7.21 -9.41 -12.87
CA LEU A 225 6.30 -10.48 -12.49
C LEU A 225 4.84 -10.10 -12.83
N GLU A 226 4.08 -11.07 -13.30
CA GLU A 226 2.64 -10.92 -13.47
C GLU A 226 1.93 -10.78 -12.12
N ALA A 227 0.74 -10.17 -12.10
CA ALA A 227 0.04 -9.83 -10.87
C ALA A 227 -0.16 -11.02 -9.91
N THR A 228 -0.44 -12.22 -10.44
CA THR A 228 -0.63 -13.44 -9.64
C THR A 228 0.65 -13.88 -8.92
N GLU A 229 1.77 -13.86 -9.62
CA GLU A 229 3.08 -14.20 -9.07
C GLU A 229 3.55 -13.12 -8.09
N ALA A 230 3.41 -11.83 -8.47
CA ALA A 230 3.77 -10.70 -7.64
C ALA A 230 3.00 -10.70 -6.30
N VAL A 231 1.71 -11.05 -6.30
CA VAL A 231 0.91 -11.20 -5.07
C VAL A 231 1.43 -12.36 -4.22
N SER A 232 1.76 -13.50 -4.83
CA SER A 232 2.32 -14.64 -4.10
C SER A 232 3.62 -14.28 -3.37
N GLU A 233 4.55 -13.65 -4.08
CA GLU A 233 5.84 -13.22 -3.53
C GLU A 233 5.67 -12.12 -2.46
N ALA A 234 4.80 -11.13 -2.70
CA ALA A 234 4.53 -10.07 -1.74
C ALA A 234 3.89 -10.63 -0.44
N LYS A 235 3.00 -11.62 -0.55
CA LYS A 235 2.44 -12.31 0.62
C LYS A 235 3.49 -13.12 1.38
N ALA A 236 4.36 -13.81 0.69
CA ALA A 236 5.48 -14.52 1.31
C ALA A 236 6.40 -13.54 2.05
N PHE A 237 6.73 -12.42 1.42
CA PHE A 237 7.56 -11.37 2.01
C PHE A 237 6.94 -10.76 3.26
N ILE A 238 5.67 -10.31 3.20
CA ILE A 238 5.02 -9.69 4.36
C ILE A 238 4.80 -10.69 5.51
N ARG A 239 4.49 -11.97 5.21
CA ARG A 239 4.39 -13.01 6.23
C ARG A 239 5.70 -13.19 6.99
N GLY A 240 6.84 -13.24 6.28
CA GLY A 240 8.17 -13.27 6.89
C GLY A 240 8.44 -12.04 7.75
N ALA A 241 8.08 -10.84 7.25
CA ALA A 241 8.26 -9.58 7.97
C ALA A 241 7.42 -9.50 9.27
N ILE A 242 6.19 -10.04 9.26
CA ILE A 242 5.33 -10.11 10.45
C ILE A 242 5.89 -11.14 11.44
N ASN A 243 6.28 -12.33 11.00
CA ASN A 243 6.83 -13.37 11.86
C ASN A 243 8.11 -12.91 12.59
N ALA A 244 8.96 -12.15 11.91
CA ALA A 244 10.19 -11.62 12.48
C ALA A 244 10.04 -10.30 13.24
N ALA A 245 8.83 -9.72 13.30
CA ALA A 245 8.61 -8.41 13.89
C ALA A 245 8.97 -8.33 15.39
N SER A 246 8.90 -9.43 16.12
CA SER A 246 9.31 -9.53 17.54
C SER A 246 10.81 -9.34 17.76
N ARG A 247 11.64 -9.46 16.70
CA ARG A 247 13.09 -9.19 16.76
C ARG A 247 13.39 -7.70 16.86
N LEU A 248 12.40 -6.85 16.54
CA LEU A 248 12.53 -5.39 16.63
C LEU A 248 12.00 -4.88 17.98
N ASN A 249 12.77 -4.01 18.61
CA ASN A 249 12.34 -3.28 19.82
C ASN A 249 12.13 -1.81 19.46
N VAL A 250 10.98 -1.49 18.85
CA VAL A 250 10.67 -0.15 18.35
C VAL A 250 9.38 0.39 18.97
N GLY A 251 9.55 1.39 19.84
CA GLY A 251 8.44 2.09 20.46
C GLY A 251 7.69 1.29 21.52
N LYS A 252 6.56 1.85 22.01
CA LYS A 252 5.74 1.27 23.08
C LYS A 252 4.32 0.93 22.63
N GLY A 253 3.96 1.27 21.41
CA GLY A 253 2.65 1.01 20.80
C GLY A 253 2.70 -0.17 19.83
N HIS A 254 1.97 -0.05 18.72
CA HIS A 254 2.05 -1.03 17.63
C HIS A 254 3.42 -0.92 16.94
N GLY A 255 4.28 -1.91 17.17
CA GLY A 255 5.60 -1.98 16.54
C GLY A 255 5.51 -2.23 15.03
N PRO A 256 6.58 -1.88 14.26
CA PRO A 256 6.62 -2.14 12.84
C PRO A 256 6.90 -3.60 12.52
N VAL A 257 6.57 -4.02 11.30
CA VAL A 257 7.04 -5.28 10.72
C VAL A 257 8.54 -5.21 10.41
N HIS A 258 9.22 -6.35 10.36
CA HIS A 258 10.67 -6.42 10.12
C HIS A 258 10.99 -6.53 8.63
N HIS A 259 11.12 -5.40 7.90
CA HIS A 259 11.32 -5.37 6.46
C HIS A 259 12.57 -6.14 5.97
N PHE A 260 13.63 -6.19 6.78
CA PHE A 260 14.92 -6.82 6.42
C PHE A 260 15.10 -8.22 7.04
N TRP A 261 13.99 -8.89 7.39
CA TRP A 261 14.00 -10.18 8.09
C TRP A 261 14.84 -11.27 7.40
N ALA A 262 14.90 -11.26 6.06
CA ALA A 262 15.67 -12.23 5.28
C ALA A 262 17.13 -11.80 5.05
N LEU A 263 17.46 -10.53 5.31
CA LEU A 263 18.78 -9.95 5.05
C LEU A 263 19.62 -9.77 6.32
N TRP A 264 18.98 -9.53 7.45
CA TRP A 264 19.67 -9.40 8.74
C TRP A 264 19.68 -10.74 9.44
N GLY A 265 20.86 -11.23 9.82
CA GLY A 265 21.01 -12.48 10.57
C GLY A 265 20.30 -12.46 11.93
N ASP A 266 20.17 -13.65 12.54
CA ASP A 266 19.52 -13.79 13.84
C ASP A 266 20.37 -13.25 15.02
N ASP A 267 21.61 -12.83 14.75
CA ASP A 267 22.60 -12.34 15.74
C ASP A 267 22.56 -10.81 15.93
N GLY A 268 21.40 -10.18 15.70
CA GLY A 268 21.17 -8.74 15.85
C GLY A 268 20.51 -8.37 17.17
#